data_2b81a86d7493e0f0154299d1c7924b58
#
_entry.id   2b81a86d7493e0f0154299d1c7924b58
#
_cell.length_a   1.000
_cell.length_b   1.000
_cell.length_c   1.000
_cell.angle_alpha   90.00
_cell.angle_beta   90.00
_cell.angle_gamma   90.00
#
_symmetry.space_group_name_H-M   'P 1'
#
loop_
_entity.id
_entity.type
_entity.pdbx_description
1 polymer ?
#
loop_
_entity_poly.entity_id
_entity_poly.type
_entity_poly.pdbx_seq_one_letter_code
_entity_poly.pdbx_strand_id
1 'polypeptide(L)'
;MVCHLLRHHGCDLHAVAINDNELTKGMDFISGEIISIDKPLGWTSFDAVKRLRGALQRRLNVRKFKVGHAGTLDPLATGVLVVCTGRATKRIDELQNGTKEYVAEMRLGATTPSFDLETEIDARYPWEHIDEEMVRGVLPRFKGHVMQVPPVFSAVKVDGKRAYKFARKGQEVEIKAKPLEISEIEMLSLADDRLTLRIVCSKGTYIRALARDIGVALGSGAHLTSLRRTRVGDISVEDCLSLDKAIEMIGSCPLEFPEGYQE
;
A
#
# COMPACT_ATOMS: atom_id res chain seq x y z
N MET A 1 20.21 -2.04 -11.00
CA MET A 1 19.03 -2.10 -10.11
C MET A 1 19.12 -0.90 -9.19
N VAL A 2 18.18 0.02 -9.35
CA VAL A 2 18.25 1.37 -8.77
C VAL A 2 17.27 1.45 -7.60
N CYS A 3 17.73 1.82 -6.42
CA CYS A 3 16.88 2.00 -5.25
C CYS A 3 16.70 3.48 -4.94
N HIS A 4 15.48 3.92 -4.62
CA HIS A 4 15.16 5.32 -4.38
C HIS A 4 15.24 5.69 -2.90
N LEU A 5 16.16 6.59 -2.56
CA LEU A 5 16.18 7.32 -1.30
C LEU A 5 15.76 8.78 -1.54
N LEU A 6 14.77 9.26 -0.81
CA LEU A 6 14.36 10.65 -0.85
C LEU A 6 15.19 11.46 0.15
N ARG A 7 16.02 12.37 -0.31
CA ARG A 7 16.83 13.28 0.51
C ARG A 7 16.29 14.69 0.54
N HIS A 8 16.47 15.33 1.66
CA HIS A 8 16.12 16.70 1.89
C HIS A 8 17.27 17.63 1.47
N HIS A 9 17.15 18.30 0.31
CA HIS A 9 17.80 19.58 0.07
C HIS A 9 16.73 20.46 -0.56
N GLY A 10 16.26 21.45 0.18
CA GLY A 10 15.41 22.56 -0.23
C GLY A 10 14.42 22.32 -1.36
N CYS A 11 13.15 22.18 -1.02
CA CYS A 11 11.97 22.39 -1.87
C CYS A 11 11.65 21.48 -3.07
N ASP A 12 12.46 20.50 -3.44
CA ASP A 12 12.10 19.56 -4.50
C ASP A 12 12.17 18.11 -4.00
N LEU A 13 11.02 17.42 -4.05
CA LEU A 13 10.87 15.99 -3.75
C LEU A 13 11.40 15.19 -4.94
N HIS A 14 12.71 15.05 -5.07
CA HIS A 14 13.27 14.07 -5.98
C HIS A 14 13.49 12.75 -5.21
N ALA A 15 12.77 11.69 -5.64
CA ALA A 15 13.11 10.35 -5.26
C ALA A 15 14.48 10.03 -5.87
N VAL A 16 15.49 9.84 -5.03
CA VAL A 16 16.83 9.49 -5.50
C VAL A 16 16.93 7.97 -5.56
N ALA A 17 17.16 7.47 -6.78
CA ALA A 17 17.51 6.07 -6.99
C ALA A 17 18.88 5.79 -6.35
N ILE A 18 18.97 4.81 -5.46
CA ILE A 18 20.27 4.40 -4.93
C ILE A 18 20.96 3.53 -5.98
N ASN A 19 21.94 4.10 -6.68
CA ASN A 19 22.97 3.36 -7.40
C ASN A 19 24.01 2.86 -6.38
N ASP A 20 24.73 1.79 -6.71
CA ASP A 20 25.84 1.25 -5.89
C ASP A 20 26.87 2.33 -5.47
N ASN A 21 27.01 3.41 -6.23
CA ASN A 21 27.82 4.59 -5.90
C ASN A 21 27.20 5.49 -4.81
N GLU A 22 25.91 5.40 -4.51
CA GLU A 22 25.27 6.19 -3.45
C GLU A 22 25.25 5.48 -2.10
N LEU A 23 25.51 4.17 -2.05
CA LEU A 23 25.74 3.42 -0.82
C LEU A 23 26.98 3.90 -0.06
N THR A 24 27.87 4.65 -0.71
CA THR A 24 29.07 5.27 -0.08
C THR A 24 28.77 6.58 0.63
N LYS A 25 27.60 7.17 0.41
CA LYS A 25 27.16 8.42 1.04
C LYS A 25 26.54 8.13 2.39
N GLY A 26 27.00 8.84 3.43
CA GLY A 26 26.49 8.67 4.79
C GLY A 26 24.99 8.90 4.90
N MET A 27 24.32 8.17 5.79
CA MET A 27 22.88 8.27 6.06
C MET A 27 22.64 8.85 7.44
N ASP A 28 21.82 9.93 7.50
CA ASP A 28 21.37 10.54 8.75
C ASP A 28 19.93 10.08 9.08
N PHE A 29 19.83 8.91 9.67
CA PHE A 29 18.53 8.37 10.07
C PHE A 29 17.85 9.21 11.16
N ILE A 30 18.59 10.05 11.89
CA ILE A 30 18.08 10.88 12.99
C ILE A 30 17.39 12.13 12.48
N SER A 31 18.05 12.86 11.57
CA SER A 31 17.43 13.94 10.82
C SER A 31 16.30 13.42 9.93
N GLY A 32 16.43 12.21 9.45
CA GLY A 32 15.37 11.42 8.85
C GLY A 32 15.56 11.08 7.39
N GLU A 33 15.47 9.80 7.11
CA GLU A 33 15.52 9.21 5.77
C GLU A 33 14.16 8.66 5.35
N ILE A 34 13.91 8.64 4.06
CA ILE A 34 12.76 7.99 3.45
C ILE A 34 13.26 6.77 2.68
N ILE A 35 12.85 5.60 3.15
CA ILE A 35 13.26 4.30 2.59
C ILE A 35 12.05 3.66 1.94
N SER A 36 12.14 3.33 0.65
CA SER A 36 11.10 2.64 -0.08
C SER A 36 11.41 1.15 -0.17
N ILE A 37 10.48 0.32 0.29
CA ILE A 37 10.63 -1.13 0.25
C ILE A 37 9.52 -1.80 -0.56
N ASP A 38 9.85 -2.88 -1.24
CA ASP A 38 8.87 -3.83 -1.77
C ASP A 38 8.40 -4.74 -0.62
N LYS A 39 7.22 -4.44 -0.09
CA LYS A 39 6.67 -5.19 1.04
C LYS A 39 6.35 -6.64 0.61
N PRO A 40 6.93 -7.64 1.27
CA PRO A 40 6.66 -9.03 0.92
C PRO A 40 5.24 -9.45 1.28
N LEU A 41 4.75 -10.49 0.61
CA LEU A 41 3.47 -11.13 0.88
C LEU A 41 3.44 -11.70 2.31
N GLY A 42 2.27 -11.66 2.95
CA GLY A 42 2.05 -12.21 4.29
C GLY A 42 2.51 -11.31 5.44
N TRP A 43 3.19 -10.20 5.15
CA TRP A 43 3.64 -9.24 6.16
C TRP A 43 2.65 -8.09 6.29
N THR A 44 2.32 -7.69 7.53
CA THR A 44 1.67 -6.39 7.74
C THR A 44 2.67 -5.26 7.50
N SER A 45 2.18 -4.06 7.14
CA SER A 45 3.03 -2.86 7.08
C SER A 45 3.70 -2.57 8.43
N PHE A 46 3.03 -2.90 9.54
CA PHE A 46 3.59 -2.74 10.89
C PHE A 46 4.75 -3.70 11.16
N ASP A 47 4.67 -4.97 10.71
CA ASP A 47 5.76 -5.94 10.88
C ASP A 47 7.00 -5.50 10.11
N ALA A 48 6.85 -5.02 8.87
CA ALA A 48 7.94 -4.47 8.08
C ALA A 48 8.61 -3.28 8.79
N VAL A 49 7.81 -2.31 9.26
CA VAL A 49 8.31 -1.17 10.05
C VAL A 49 8.99 -1.62 11.35
N LYS A 50 8.43 -2.60 12.05
CA LYS A 50 9.01 -3.15 13.28
C LYS A 50 10.39 -3.78 13.01
N ARG A 51 10.52 -4.50 11.90
CA ARG A 51 11.77 -5.14 11.49
C ARG A 51 12.86 -4.11 11.19
N LEU A 52 12.54 -3.08 10.39
CA LEU A 52 13.45 -1.98 10.07
C LEU A 52 13.81 -1.17 11.33
N ARG A 53 12.84 -0.88 12.18
CA ARG A 53 13.09 -0.20 13.47
C ARG A 53 14.07 -0.96 14.33
N GLY A 54 13.93 -2.28 14.43
CA GLY A 54 14.87 -3.12 15.18
C GLY A 54 16.30 -3.09 14.62
N ALA A 55 16.45 -3.05 13.29
CA ALA A 55 17.75 -2.88 12.64
C ALA A 55 18.37 -1.52 12.97
N LEU A 56 17.60 -0.44 12.85
CA LEU A 56 18.03 0.93 13.17
C LEU A 56 18.38 1.10 14.65
N GLN A 57 17.60 0.53 15.56
CA GLN A 57 17.90 0.58 17.01
C GLN A 57 19.24 -0.09 17.35
N ARG A 58 19.52 -1.25 16.74
CA ARG A 58 20.81 -1.93 16.90
C ARG A 58 21.94 -1.11 16.30
N ARG A 59 21.76 -0.60 15.07
CA ARG A 59 22.78 0.16 14.34
C ARG A 59 23.17 1.45 15.03
N LEU A 60 22.18 2.18 15.61
CA LEU A 60 22.35 3.46 16.30
C LEU A 60 22.60 3.30 17.81
N ASN A 61 22.63 2.07 18.32
CA ASN A 61 22.76 1.75 19.74
C ASN A 61 21.73 2.50 20.64
N VAL A 62 20.48 2.60 20.20
CA VAL A 62 19.42 3.31 20.94
C VAL A 62 18.26 2.39 21.31
N ARG A 63 17.64 2.61 22.48
CA ARG A 63 16.50 1.81 22.94
C ARG A 63 15.18 2.16 22.22
N LYS A 64 15.04 3.40 21.76
CA LYS A 64 13.82 3.89 21.09
C LYS A 64 14.20 4.67 19.86
N PHE A 65 13.52 4.40 18.76
CA PHE A 65 13.73 5.12 17.52
C PHE A 65 12.41 5.29 16.75
N LYS A 66 12.19 6.48 16.16
CA LYS A 66 10.97 6.78 15.42
C LYS A 66 11.09 6.22 14.01
N VAL A 67 10.18 5.31 13.67
CA VAL A 67 10.00 4.78 12.31
C VAL A 67 8.51 4.64 12.06
N GLY A 68 8.05 5.09 10.92
CA GLY A 68 6.65 4.99 10.49
C GLY A 68 6.54 4.77 9.00
N HIS A 69 5.33 4.53 8.48
CA HIS A 69 5.10 4.32 7.05
C HIS A 69 4.02 5.27 6.50
N ALA A 70 4.14 5.63 5.23
CA ALA A 70 3.19 6.49 4.52
C ALA A 70 2.22 5.64 3.67
N GLY A 71 1.19 5.10 4.31
CA GLY A 71 0.12 4.33 3.65
C GLY A 71 0.22 2.82 3.86
N THR A 72 -0.76 2.30 4.57
CA THR A 72 -0.88 0.87 4.88
C THR A 72 -1.06 0.03 3.62
N LEU A 73 -0.42 -1.13 3.58
CA LEU A 73 -0.74 -2.27 2.73
C LEU A 73 -1.26 -3.40 3.62
N ASP A 74 -2.30 -4.07 3.16
CA ASP A 74 -2.84 -5.26 3.81
C ASP A 74 -1.82 -6.42 3.78
N PRO A 75 -1.93 -7.44 4.65
CA PRO A 75 -0.98 -8.56 4.68
C PRO A 75 -0.84 -9.28 3.33
N LEU A 76 -1.96 -9.46 2.61
CA LEU A 76 -2.01 -10.14 1.32
C LEU A 76 -1.63 -9.23 0.12
N ALA A 77 -1.38 -7.94 0.36
CA ALA A 77 -0.87 -7.03 -0.66
C ALA A 77 0.66 -6.94 -0.63
N THR A 78 1.27 -6.72 -1.78
CA THR A 78 2.71 -6.51 -1.97
C THR A 78 3.00 -5.14 -2.58
N GLY A 79 4.27 -4.79 -2.73
CA GLY A 79 4.69 -3.59 -3.46
C GLY A 79 5.12 -2.44 -2.57
N VAL A 80 5.14 -1.25 -3.14
CA VAL A 80 5.75 -0.05 -2.56
C VAL A 80 5.21 0.27 -1.17
N LEU A 81 6.07 0.21 -0.16
CA LEU A 81 5.83 0.73 1.19
C LEU A 81 6.89 1.78 1.52
N VAL A 82 6.46 3.03 1.61
CA VAL A 82 7.33 4.16 1.96
C VAL A 82 7.46 4.23 3.47
N VAL A 83 8.69 4.13 3.97
CA VAL A 83 9.05 4.14 5.39
C VAL A 83 9.86 5.39 5.70
N CYS A 84 9.50 6.09 6.77
CA CYS A 84 10.19 7.29 7.24
C CYS A 84 10.88 7.01 8.57
N THR A 85 12.09 7.56 8.75
CA THR A 85 12.90 7.45 9.97
C THR A 85 13.04 8.82 10.66
N GLY A 86 13.36 8.85 11.93
CA GLY A 86 13.70 10.05 12.68
C GLY A 86 12.69 11.19 12.51
N ARG A 87 13.20 12.39 12.17
CA ARG A 87 12.38 13.58 11.95
C ARG A 87 11.52 13.50 10.67
N ALA A 88 11.91 12.69 9.66
CA ALA A 88 11.12 12.51 8.44
C ALA A 88 9.75 11.86 8.72
N THR A 89 9.54 11.23 9.89
CA THR A 89 8.21 10.75 10.29
C THR A 89 7.15 11.84 10.36
N LYS A 90 7.53 13.12 10.49
CA LYS A 90 6.60 14.26 10.44
C LYS A 90 6.02 14.52 9.04
N ARG A 91 6.65 13.97 8.00
CA ARG A 91 6.23 14.10 6.61
C ARG A 91 5.31 12.97 6.12
N ILE A 92 4.97 12.01 6.99
CA ILE A 92 4.14 10.86 6.64
C ILE A 92 2.81 11.29 6.02
N ASP A 93 2.13 12.29 6.58
CA ASP A 93 0.84 12.76 6.08
C ASP A 93 0.95 13.39 4.68
N GLU A 94 2.03 14.10 4.39
CA GLU A 94 2.36 14.65 3.07
C GLU A 94 2.56 13.51 2.04
N LEU A 95 3.41 12.54 2.37
CA LEU A 95 3.72 11.40 1.51
C LEU A 95 2.49 10.49 1.26
N GLN A 96 1.55 10.46 2.21
CA GLN A 96 0.29 9.75 2.02
C GLN A 96 -0.62 10.38 0.96
N ASN A 97 -0.46 11.66 0.63
CA ASN A 97 -1.31 12.36 -0.34
C ASN A 97 -1.01 12.01 -1.80
N GLY A 98 0.17 11.48 -2.11
CA GLY A 98 0.53 11.07 -3.47
C GLY A 98 -0.45 10.04 -4.05
N THR A 99 -0.61 10.04 -5.37
CA THR A 99 -1.34 9.02 -6.12
C THR A 99 -0.75 7.64 -5.89
N LYS A 100 -1.59 6.60 -5.98
CA LYS A 100 -1.16 5.20 -5.90
C LYS A 100 -1.57 4.48 -7.17
N GLU A 101 -0.68 3.63 -7.65
CA GLU A 101 -0.98 2.71 -8.73
C GLU A 101 -0.93 1.28 -8.20
N TYR A 102 -1.89 0.48 -8.67
CA TYR A 102 -2.03 -0.91 -8.30
C TYR A 102 -2.22 -1.77 -9.54
N VAL A 103 -1.67 -2.98 -9.49
CA VAL A 103 -2.13 -4.12 -10.28
C VAL A 103 -2.89 -5.03 -9.33
N ALA A 104 -4.16 -5.28 -9.68
CA ALA A 104 -5.11 -6.03 -8.87
C ALA A 104 -5.69 -7.17 -9.68
N GLU A 105 -5.54 -8.41 -9.22
CA GLU A 105 -6.26 -9.56 -9.75
C GLU A 105 -7.46 -9.83 -8.84
N MET A 106 -8.62 -10.03 -9.44
CA MET A 106 -9.83 -10.43 -8.75
C MET A 106 -10.44 -11.66 -9.38
N ARG A 107 -11.03 -12.50 -8.55
CA ARG A 107 -11.82 -13.63 -8.98
C ARG A 107 -13.28 -13.23 -9.05
N LEU A 108 -13.91 -13.48 -10.21
CA LEU A 108 -15.34 -13.32 -10.45
C LEU A 108 -16.10 -14.57 -9.97
N GLY A 109 -17.39 -14.42 -9.73
CA GLY A 109 -18.27 -15.55 -9.35
C GLY A 109 -18.23 -15.94 -7.88
N ALA A 110 -17.50 -15.22 -7.03
CA ALA A 110 -17.49 -15.50 -5.59
C ALA A 110 -17.19 -14.25 -4.77
N THR A 111 -17.77 -14.18 -3.57
CA THR A 111 -17.48 -13.13 -2.58
C THR A 111 -16.82 -13.70 -1.33
N THR A 112 -16.16 -12.84 -0.58
CA THR A 112 -15.66 -13.10 0.77
C THR A 112 -16.00 -11.90 1.65
N PRO A 113 -16.20 -12.05 2.98
CA PRO A 113 -16.49 -10.94 3.88
C PRO A 113 -15.40 -9.86 3.93
N SER A 114 -14.15 -10.23 3.70
CA SER A 114 -13.00 -9.29 3.64
C SER A 114 -12.77 -8.68 2.27
N PHE A 115 -13.45 -9.19 1.23
CA PHE A 115 -13.27 -8.86 -0.19
C PHE A 115 -11.89 -9.22 -0.74
N ASP A 116 -11.19 -10.15 -0.07
CA ASP A 116 -9.91 -10.75 -0.43
C ASP A 116 -9.82 -12.19 0.12
N LEU A 117 -8.61 -12.78 0.12
CA LEU A 117 -8.39 -14.16 0.61
C LEU A 117 -8.14 -14.24 2.13
N GLU A 118 -8.36 -13.17 2.91
CA GLU A 118 -8.25 -13.21 4.37
C GLU A 118 -9.39 -14.05 5.01
N THR A 119 -10.55 -14.10 4.34
CA THR A 119 -11.70 -14.86 4.79
C THR A 119 -12.18 -15.85 3.71
N GLU A 120 -12.85 -16.92 4.14
CA GLU A 120 -13.44 -17.93 3.25
C GLU A 120 -14.56 -17.34 2.39
N ILE A 121 -14.85 -18.03 1.25
CA ILE A 121 -15.96 -17.68 0.37
C ILE A 121 -17.29 -17.82 1.13
N ASP A 122 -18.08 -16.74 1.12
CA ASP A 122 -19.42 -16.70 1.74
C ASP A 122 -20.56 -16.85 0.73
N ALA A 123 -20.35 -16.50 -0.54
CA ALA A 123 -21.36 -16.67 -1.59
C ALA A 123 -20.72 -16.94 -2.96
N ARG A 124 -21.50 -17.62 -3.83
CA ARG A 124 -21.13 -17.90 -5.23
C ARG A 124 -22.18 -17.36 -6.17
N TYR A 125 -21.74 -16.93 -7.34
CA TYR A 125 -22.56 -16.28 -8.38
C TYR A 125 -22.18 -16.82 -9.76
N PRO A 126 -23.10 -16.82 -10.73
CA PRO A 126 -22.76 -17.03 -12.15
C PRO A 126 -21.74 -15.98 -12.60
N TRP A 127 -20.79 -16.35 -13.42
CA TRP A 127 -19.78 -15.47 -13.99
C TRP A 127 -19.52 -15.74 -15.48
N GLU A 128 -20.00 -16.87 -16.02
CA GLU A 128 -19.74 -17.35 -17.37
C GLU A 128 -20.31 -16.41 -18.46
N HIS A 129 -21.24 -15.52 -18.05
CA HIS A 129 -21.81 -14.50 -18.93
C HIS A 129 -20.91 -13.27 -19.10
N ILE A 130 -19.85 -13.14 -18.30
CA ILE A 130 -18.99 -11.96 -18.27
C ILE A 130 -17.91 -12.11 -19.35
N ASP A 131 -17.89 -11.17 -20.28
CA ASP A 131 -16.88 -11.05 -21.32
C ASP A 131 -16.12 -9.72 -21.22
N GLU A 132 -15.12 -9.54 -22.06
CA GLU A 132 -14.32 -8.31 -22.09
C GLU A 132 -15.14 -7.06 -22.42
N GLU A 133 -16.16 -7.18 -23.27
CA GLU A 133 -17.02 -6.06 -23.68
C GLU A 133 -17.82 -5.55 -22.47
N MET A 134 -18.42 -6.46 -21.71
CA MET A 134 -19.11 -6.13 -20.46
C MET A 134 -18.18 -5.46 -19.44
N VAL A 135 -16.98 -6.00 -19.24
CA VAL A 135 -15.99 -5.41 -18.34
C VAL A 135 -15.65 -3.99 -18.80
N ARG A 136 -15.29 -3.80 -20.07
CA ARG A 136 -14.98 -2.48 -20.64
C ARG A 136 -16.15 -1.50 -20.54
N GLY A 137 -17.39 -1.98 -20.64
CA GLY A 137 -18.61 -1.17 -20.49
C GLY A 137 -18.86 -0.73 -19.04
N VAL A 138 -18.42 -1.49 -18.06
CA VAL A 138 -18.64 -1.21 -16.64
C VAL A 138 -17.56 -0.31 -16.04
N LEU A 139 -16.28 -0.50 -16.40
CA LEU A 139 -15.14 0.21 -15.81
C LEU A 139 -15.25 1.74 -15.81
N PRO A 140 -15.81 2.41 -16.84
CA PRO A 140 -15.98 3.88 -16.84
C PRO A 140 -16.81 4.42 -15.68
N ARG A 141 -17.69 3.61 -15.08
CA ARG A 141 -18.52 4.00 -13.92
C ARG A 141 -17.68 4.22 -12.64
N PHE A 142 -16.50 3.63 -12.60
CA PHE A 142 -15.57 3.70 -11.47
C PHE A 142 -14.43 4.72 -11.69
N LYS A 143 -14.41 5.41 -12.84
CA LYS A 143 -13.40 6.43 -13.15
C LYS A 143 -13.87 7.82 -12.72
N GLY A 144 -12.94 8.64 -12.25
CA GLY A 144 -13.21 10.02 -11.78
C GLY A 144 -13.56 10.06 -10.29
N HIS A 145 -14.39 11.02 -9.91
CA HIS A 145 -14.88 11.17 -8.53
C HIS A 145 -15.99 10.17 -8.24
N VAL A 146 -15.75 9.27 -7.32
CA VAL A 146 -16.69 8.22 -6.93
C VAL A 146 -16.88 8.19 -5.42
N MET A 147 -18.04 7.70 -4.99
CA MET A 147 -18.35 7.43 -3.59
C MET A 147 -18.11 5.94 -3.30
N GLN A 148 -17.25 5.62 -2.34
CA GLN A 148 -16.94 4.25 -1.97
C GLN A 148 -17.27 3.98 -0.51
N VAL A 149 -17.97 2.88 -0.24
CA VAL A 149 -18.15 2.34 1.12
C VAL A 149 -16.93 1.48 1.47
N PRO A 150 -16.10 1.90 2.44
CA PRO A 150 -14.94 1.12 2.88
C PRO A 150 -15.34 -0.27 3.39
N PRO A 151 -14.46 -1.29 3.30
CA PRO A 151 -14.74 -2.60 3.89
C PRO A 151 -14.79 -2.51 5.42
N VAL A 152 -15.59 -3.39 6.05
CA VAL A 152 -15.64 -3.49 7.52
C VAL A 152 -14.29 -3.93 8.08
N PHE A 153 -13.58 -4.81 7.36
CA PHE A 153 -12.20 -5.19 7.66
C PHE A 153 -11.21 -4.08 7.29
N SER A 154 -11.35 -2.90 7.93
CA SER A 154 -10.49 -1.74 7.68
C SER A 154 -10.16 -0.97 8.95
N ALA A 155 -9.20 -0.03 8.84
CA ALA A 155 -8.80 0.86 9.92
C ALA A 155 -9.72 2.09 10.07
N VAL A 156 -10.79 2.20 9.29
CA VAL A 156 -11.80 3.27 9.40
C VAL A 156 -12.36 3.28 10.81
N LYS A 157 -12.52 4.48 11.39
CA LYS A 157 -13.11 4.63 12.72
C LYS A 157 -14.62 4.80 12.60
N VAL A 158 -15.36 3.98 13.37
CA VAL A 158 -16.80 4.10 13.62
C VAL A 158 -16.94 4.24 15.12
N ASP A 159 -17.59 5.30 15.60
CA ASP A 159 -17.76 5.63 17.03
C ASP A 159 -16.45 5.56 17.84
N GLY A 160 -15.37 6.12 17.28
CA GLY A 160 -14.04 6.17 17.89
C GLY A 160 -13.26 4.85 17.86
N LYS A 161 -13.86 3.73 17.45
CA LYS A 161 -13.22 2.41 17.36
C LYS A 161 -12.98 2.04 15.88
N ARG A 162 -11.91 1.27 15.62
CA ARG A 162 -11.60 0.81 14.26
C ARG A 162 -12.60 -0.26 13.81
N ALA A 163 -13.11 -0.15 12.57
CA ALA A 163 -14.14 -1.03 12.01
C ALA A 163 -13.77 -2.52 12.08
N TYR A 164 -12.53 -2.88 11.81
CA TYR A 164 -12.08 -4.28 11.89
C TYR A 164 -12.29 -4.93 13.28
N LYS A 165 -12.37 -4.13 14.37
CA LYS A 165 -12.64 -4.66 15.72
C LYS A 165 -14.08 -5.14 15.88
N PHE A 166 -15.01 -4.53 15.16
CA PHE A 166 -16.40 -4.95 15.10
C PHE A 166 -16.54 -6.19 14.21
N ALA A 167 -15.91 -6.17 13.01
CA ALA A 167 -15.89 -7.32 12.10
C ALA A 167 -15.43 -8.61 12.77
N ARG A 168 -14.33 -8.56 13.53
CA ARG A 168 -13.81 -9.73 14.27
C ARG A 168 -14.72 -10.25 15.39
N LYS A 169 -15.70 -9.45 15.80
CA LYS A 169 -16.70 -9.82 16.81
C LYS A 169 -18.04 -10.23 16.18
N GLY A 170 -18.12 -10.29 14.82
CA GLY A 170 -19.35 -10.54 14.12
C GLY A 170 -20.41 -9.44 14.29
N GLN A 171 -20.00 -8.21 14.67
CA GLN A 171 -20.90 -7.10 14.88
C GLN A 171 -21.03 -6.31 13.57
N GLU A 172 -22.26 -6.10 13.14
CA GLU A 172 -22.56 -5.23 12.01
C GLU A 172 -22.32 -3.76 12.39
N VAL A 173 -21.67 -3.03 11.48
CA VAL A 173 -21.47 -1.58 11.60
C VAL A 173 -21.74 -0.93 10.26
N GLU A 174 -22.47 0.16 10.28
CA GLU A 174 -22.67 0.99 9.10
C GLU A 174 -21.45 1.89 8.87
N ILE A 175 -20.84 1.78 7.70
CA ILE A 175 -19.70 2.62 7.30
C ILE A 175 -20.19 3.57 6.21
N LYS A 176 -20.07 4.86 6.48
CA LYS A 176 -20.45 5.90 5.51
C LYS A 176 -19.54 5.88 4.30
N ALA A 177 -20.14 6.02 3.12
CA ALA A 177 -19.40 6.21 1.88
C ALA A 177 -18.50 7.45 1.96
N LYS A 178 -17.33 7.39 1.32
CA LYS A 178 -16.36 8.49 1.27
C LYS A 178 -16.06 8.84 -0.18
N PRO A 179 -15.89 10.13 -0.49
CA PRO A 179 -15.46 10.55 -1.81
C PRO A 179 -13.97 10.17 -2.00
N LEU A 180 -13.67 9.69 -3.19
CA LEU A 180 -12.31 9.40 -3.65
C LEU A 180 -12.23 9.61 -5.16
N GLU A 181 -11.01 9.56 -5.69
CA GLU A 181 -10.78 9.72 -7.12
C GLU A 181 -10.03 8.50 -7.66
N ILE A 182 -10.52 7.95 -8.77
CA ILE A 182 -9.83 6.94 -9.57
C ILE A 182 -9.54 7.61 -10.91
N SER A 183 -8.31 8.06 -11.12
CA SER A 183 -7.90 8.76 -12.33
C SER A 183 -7.79 7.83 -13.53
N GLU A 184 -7.34 6.59 -13.30
CA GLU A 184 -7.22 5.59 -14.33
C GLU A 184 -7.69 4.22 -13.82
N ILE A 185 -8.39 3.49 -14.68
CA ILE A 185 -8.75 2.09 -14.48
C ILE A 185 -8.73 1.40 -15.83
N GLU A 186 -7.93 0.35 -15.96
CA GLU A 186 -7.67 -0.34 -17.22
C GLU A 186 -7.71 -1.85 -17.02
N MET A 187 -8.37 -2.56 -17.93
CA MET A 187 -8.33 -4.01 -17.96
C MET A 187 -7.04 -4.47 -18.64
N LEU A 188 -6.22 -5.19 -17.89
CA LEU A 188 -5.00 -5.81 -18.41
C LEU A 188 -5.28 -7.19 -19.00
N SER A 189 -6.15 -7.97 -18.36
CA SER A 189 -6.57 -9.28 -18.87
C SER A 189 -7.88 -9.72 -18.25
N LEU A 190 -8.60 -10.57 -19.00
CA LEU A 190 -9.70 -11.39 -18.52
C LEU A 190 -9.44 -12.82 -19.01
N ALA A 191 -9.26 -13.77 -18.07
CA ALA A 191 -9.00 -15.17 -18.37
C ALA A 191 -9.82 -16.03 -17.42
N ASP A 192 -10.78 -16.77 -17.96
CA ASP A 192 -11.77 -17.52 -17.18
C ASP A 192 -12.45 -16.61 -16.15
N ASP A 193 -12.42 -16.97 -14.86
CA ASP A 193 -12.97 -16.20 -13.75
C ASP A 193 -11.99 -15.14 -13.19
N ARG A 194 -10.86 -14.86 -13.86
CA ARG A 194 -9.80 -13.96 -13.40
C ARG A 194 -9.75 -12.67 -14.18
N LEU A 195 -10.04 -11.56 -13.52
CA LEU A 195 -9.95 -10.21 -14.06
C LEU A 195 -8.76 -9.48 -13.43
N THR A 196 -7.81 -9.03 -14.26
CA THR A 196 -6.67 -8.23 -13.81
C THR A 196 -6.83 -6.78 -14.29
N LEU A 197 -6.72 -5.85 -13.35
CA LEU A 197 -6.85 -4.42 -13.59
C LEU A 197 -5.60 -3.66 -13.16
N ARG A 198 -5.23 -2.62 -13.92
CA ARG A 198 -4.37 -1.53 -13.48
C ARG A 198 -5.25 -0.38 -13.01
N ILE A 199 -4.94 0.18 -11.84
CA ILE A 199 -5.77 1.21 -11.18
C ILE A 199 -4.85 2.30 -10.66
N VAL A 200 -5.12 3.57 -11.04
CA VAL A 200 -4.46 4.76 -10.47
C VAL A 200 -5.51 5.55 -9.69
N CYS A 201 -5.22 5.79 -8.40
CA CYS A 201 -6.22 6.36 -7.51
C CYS A 201 -5.63 7.25 -6.41
N SER A 202 -6.48 8.04 -5.78
CA SER A 202 -6.17 8.89 -4.65
C SER A 202 -5.97 8.08 -3.36
N LYS A 203 -5.44 8.74 -2.32
CA LYS A 203 -5.36 8.16 -0.97
C LYS A 203 -6.73 7.73 -0.46
N GLY A 204 -6.74 6.66 0.33
CA GLY A 204 -7.96 6.19 1.00
C GLY A 204 -8.85 5.30 0.15
N THR A 205 -8.46 5.03 -1.09
CA THR A 205 -9.14 4.06 -1.97
C THR A 205 -8.86 2.63 -1.48
N TYR A 206 -9.91 1.87 -1.27
CA TYR A 206 -9.85 0.45 -0.93
C TYR A 206 -10.07 -0.39 -2.20
N ILE A 207 -8.99 -0.98 -2.72
CA ILE A 207 -9.06 -1.81 -3.94
C ILE A 207 -9.92 -3.05 -3.71
N ARG A 208 -9.97 -3.57 -2.49
CA ARG A 208 -10.88 -4.65 -2.07
C ARG A 208 -12.36 -4.26 -2.25
N ALA A 209 -12.73 -3.05 -1.82
CA ALA A 209 -14.10 -2.55 -2.01
C ALA A 209 -14.40 -2.29 -3.49
N LEU A 210 -13.41 -1.84 -4.27
CA LEU A 210 -13.57 -1.68 -5.71
C LEU A 210 -13.82 -3.03 -6.40
N ALA A 211 -13.13 -4.09 -6.00
CA ALA A 211 -13.36 -5.44 -6.53
C ALA A 211 -14.81 -5.90 -6.25
N ARG A 212 -15.31 -5.74 -5.01
CA ARG A 212 -16.71 -5.97 -4.67
C ARG A 212 -17.66 -5.21 -5.58
N ASP A 213 -17.44 -3.90 -5.72
CA ASP A 213 -18.35 -3.01 -6.46
C ASP A 213 -18.36 -3.34 -7.97
N ILE A 214 -17.20 -3.69 -8.55
CA ILE A 214 -17.10 -4.16 -9.93
C ILE A 214 -17.83 -5.51 -10.10
N GLY A 215 -17.66 -6.46 -9.19
CA GLY A 215 -18.37 -7.74 -9.22
C GLY A 215 -19.88 -7.54 -9.25
N VAL A 216 -20.42 -6.66 -8.39
CA VAL A 216 -21.84 -6.31 -8.35
C VAL A 216 -22.28 -5.66 -9.67
N ALA A 217 -21.50 -4.72 -10.21
CA ALA A 217 -21.82 -4.03 -11.46
C ALA A 217 -21.83 -4.96 -12.68
N LEU A 218 -21.09 -6.08 -12.63
CA LEU A 218 -21.08 -7.14 -13.64
C LEU A 218 -22.21 -8.18 -13.43
N GLY A 219 -23.11 -7.97 -12.48
CA GLY A 219 -24.19 -8.91 -12.15
C GLY A 219 -23.70 -10.22 -11.51
N SER A 220 -22.56 -10.15 -10.80
CA SER A 220 -21.90 -11.29 -10.17
C SER A 220 -21.34 -10.87 -8.79
N GLY A 221 -20.41 -11.65 -8.24
CA GLY A 221 -19.58 -11.30 -7.10
C GLY A 221 -18.12 -11.25 -7.51
N ALA A 222 -17.29 -10.55 -6.73
CA ALA A 222 -15.84 -10.61 -6.88
C ALA A 222 -15.12 -10.36 -5.56
N HIS A 223 -13.90 -10.89 -5.45
CA HIS A 223 -12.96 -10.61 -4.37
C HIS A 223 -11.52 -10.60 -4.91
N LEU A 224 -10.63 -9.88 -4.26
CA LEU A 224 -9.22 -9.84 -4.65
C LEU A 224 -8.54 -11.19 -4.39
N THR A 225 -7.75 -11.65 -5.35
CA THR A 225 -6.83 -12.80 -5.23
C THR A 225 -5.38 -12.36 -5.18
N SER A 226 -5.06 -11.19 -5.77
CA SER A 226 -3.73 -10.58 -5.70
C SER A 226 -3.85 -9.05 -5.73
N LEU A 227 -2.98 -8.38 -4.97
CA LEU A 227 -2.87 -6.93 -4.98
C LEU A 227 -1.41 -6.52 -4.86
N ARG A 228 -0.93 -5.77 -5.87
CA ARG A 228 0.42 -5.20 -5.85
C ARG A 228 0.35 -3.70 -6.04
N ARG A 229 0.89 -2.93 -5.10
CA ARG A 229 1.07 -1.49 -5.26
C ARG A 229 2.35 -1.23 -6.04
N THR A 230 2.22 -0.87 -7.32
CA THR A 230 3.34 -0.68 -8.24
C THR A 230 3.97 0.69 -8.11
N ARG A 231 3.20 1.72 -7.63
CA ARG A 231 3.71 3.08 -7.50
C ARG A 231 3.04 3.86 -6.38
N VAL A 232 3.79 4.76 -5.76
CA VAL A 232 3.33 5.78 -4.80
C VAL A 232 3.98 7.12 -5.18
N GLY A 233 3.19 8.08 -5.68
CA GLY A 233 3.74 9.31 -6.28
C GLY A 233 4.71 8.94 -7.39
N ASP A 234 5.96 9.40 -7.27
CA ASP A 234 7.02 9.15 -8.25
C ASP A 234 7.84 7.88 -7.94
N ILE A 235 7.56 7.21 -6.82
CA ILE A 235 8.31 6.01 -6.40
C ILE A 235 7.71 4.78 -7.07
N SER A 236 8.47 4.12 -7.95
CA SER A 236 8.14 2.83 -8.56
C SER A 236 8.57 1.66 -7.70
N VAL A 237 7.91 0.52 -7.84
CA VAL A 237 8.28 -0.71 -7.12
C VAL A 237 9.61 -1.28 -7.60
N GLU A 238 9.99 -1.03 -8.87
CA GLU A 238 11.29 -1.42 -9.41
C GLU A 238 12.46 -0.72 -8.69
N ASP A 239 12.19 0.44 -8.10
CA ASP A 239 13.18 1.25 -7.37
C ASP A 239 13.23 0.90 -5.88
N CYS A 240 12.35 0.02 -5.42
CA CYS A 240 12.27 -0.35 -4.01
C CYS A 240 13.29 -1.43 -3.63
N LEU A 241 13.83 -1.31 -2.42
CA LEU A 241 14.60 -2.39 -1.81
C LEU A 241 13.69 -3.54 -1.36
N SER A 242 14.16 -4.77 -1.47
CA SER A 242 13.56 -5.83 -0.65
C SER A 242 13.76 -5.53 0.83
N LEU A 243 12.91 -6.08 1.70
CA LEU A 243 13.03 -5.85 3.15
C LEU A 243 14.40 -6.28 3.69
N ASP A 244 14.94 -7.39 3.20
CA ASP A 244 16.25 -7.91 3.64
C ASP A 244 17.38 -7.00 3.18
N LYS A 245 17.35 -6.53 1.93
CA LYS A 245 18.32 -5.55 1.42
C LYS A 245 18.28 -4.23 2.17
N ALA A 246 17.09 -3.75 2.55
CA ALA A 246 16.98 -2.55 3.37
C ALA A 246 17.60 -2.73 4.76
N ILE A 247 17.49 -3.92 5.36
CA ILE A 247 18.13 -4.25 6.63
C ILE A 247 19.66 -4.33 6.48
N GLU A 248 20.14 -4.96 5.42
CA GLU A 248 21.57 -5.05 5.09
C GLU A 248 22.17 -3.66 4.88
N MET A 249 21.51 -2.81 4.10
CA MET A 249 21.89 -1.43 3.88
C MET A 249 21.98 -0.65 5.20
N ILE A 250 21.00 -0.75 6.09
CA ILE A 250 21.03 -0.11 7.42
C ILE A 250 22.24 -0.59 8.23
N GLY A 251 22.60 -1.86 8.11
CA GLY A 251 23.72 -2.46 8.82
C GLY A 251 25.10 -2.00 8.32
N SER A 252 25.24 -1.68 7.03
CA SER A 252 26.51 -1.45 6.36
C SER A 252 26.79 -0.02 5.93
N CYS A 253 25.73 0.83 5.72
CA CYS A 253 25.94 2.20 5.26
C CYS A 253 26.75 3.05 6.26
N PRO A 254 27.56 4.03 5.79
CA PRO A 254 28.15 5.02 6.66
C PRO A 254 27.07 5.81 7.38
N LEU A 255 27.27 6.12 8.68
CA LEU A 255 26.34 6.95 9.46
C LEU A 255 26.79 8.41 9.44
N GLU A 256 25.84 9.29 9.21
CA GLU A 256 25.99 10.71 9.48
C GLU A 256 25.09 11.08 10.68
N PHE A 257 25.52 12.07 11.44
CA PHE A 257 24.78 12.56 12.60
C PHE A 257 24.57 14.07 12.46
N PRO A 258 23.43 14.61 12.88
CA PRO A 258 23.21 16.05 12.86
C PRO A 258 24.20 16.76 13.77
N GLU A 259 24.55 18.02 13.43
CA GLU A 259 25.38 18.86 14.29
C GLU A 259 24.83 18.92 15.72
N GLY A 260 25.71 18.74 16.72
CA GLY A 260 25.36 18.75 18.12
C GLY A 260 24.68 17.47 18.66
N TYR A 261 24.65 16.39 17.86
CA TYR A 261 24.21 15.10 18.38
C TYR A 261 25.26 14.56 19.36
N GLN A 262 24.83 14.33 20.60
CA GLN A 262 25.62 13.62 21.62
C GLN A 262 25.02 12.22 21.77
N GLU A 263 25.87 11.21 21.71
CA GLU A 263 25.53 9.79 21.90
C GLU A 263 24.92 9.52 23.29
#